data_a91630934cb5e2083af3e7fd428f52d7
#
_entry.id   a91630934cb5e2083af3e7fd428f52d7
#
_cell.length_a   1.000
_cell.length_b   1.000
_cell.length_c   1.000
_cell.angle_alpha   90.00
_cell.angle_beta   90.00
_cell.angle_gamma   90.00
#
_symmetry.space_group_name_H-M   'P 1'
#
loop_
_entity.id
_entity.type
_entity.pdbx_description
1 polymer ?
#
loop_
_entity_poly.entity_id
_entity_poly.type
_entity_poly.pdbx_seq_one_letter_code
_entity_poly.pdbx_strand_id
1 'polypeptide(L)'
;MKKIFSFCAVLLVAVTAMAQNGRYGIKSGSYKTAMDMMGNAIEQTVYFDDFGAKEATTMNMMGMEMTQITKNGTMYLVNKGEKSVQEMPGRESVNFLNLTDEAIAKNKIKEAGKETVAGKECTIYNLEGSQMGQTVKMTVSVWNGFPMKTVINSDFGAFTTTVTEINEGPVDAALFEVPKF
;
A
#
# COMPACT_ATOMS: atom_id res chain seq x y z
N MET A 1 62.85 20.11 19.84
CA MET A 1 61.63 20.70 19.20
C MET A 1 60.78 19.56 18.63
N LYS A 2 59.77 19.13 19.41
CA LYS A 2 58.91 18.00 19.05
C LYS A 2 57.65 18.58 18.38
N LYS A 3 57.43 18.29 17.08
CA LYS A 3 56.25 18.64 16.35
C LYS A 3 55.15 17.62 16.64
N ILE A 4 54.10 18.05 17.34
CA ILE A 4 52.91 17.25 17.60
C ILE A 4 52.01 17.44 16.37
N PHE A 5 51.86 16.38 15.58
CA PHE A 5 50.88 16.28 14.53
C PHE A 5 49.54 15.89 15.17
N SER A 6 48.62 16.87 15.27
CA SER A 6 47.26 16.64 15.66
C SER A 6 46.50 16.02 14.46
N PHE A 7 46.15 14.76 14.58
CA PHE A 7 45.38 14.02 13.60
C PHE A 7 43.87 14.24 13.92
N CYS A 8 43.26 15.26 13.31
CA CYS A 8 41.82 15.41 13.34
C CYS A 8 41.19 14.29 12.46
N ALA A 9 40.75 13.22 13.11
CA ALA A 9 39.90 12.21 12.49
C ALA A 9 38.51 12.84 12.31
N VAL A 10 38.23 13.29 11.09
CA VAL A 10 36.86 13.64 10.68
C VAL A 10 36.10 12.32 10.53
N LEU A 11 35.24 12.03 11.51
CA LEU A 11 34.30 10.92 11.43
C LEU A 11 33.25 11.30 10.39
N LEU A 12 33.44 10.84 9.15
CA LEU A 12 32.41 10.89 8.12
C LEU A 12 31.33 9.88 8.50
N VAL A 13 30.29 10.34 9.18
CA VAL A 13 29.07 9.55 9.34
C VAL A 13 28.43 9.49 7.96
N ALA A 14 28.73 8.44 7.23
CA ALA A 14 27.97 8.10 6.03
C ALA A 14 26.55 7.71 6.49
N VAL A 15 25.66 8.67 6.47
CA VAL A 15 24.22 8.38 6.48
C VAL A 15 23.94 7.67 5.16
N THR A 16 24.01 6.35 5.18
CA THR A 16 23.45 5.54 4.10
C THR A 16 21.95 5.84 4.13
N ALA A 17 21.49 6.71 3.26
CA ALA A 17 20.10 6.79 2.89
C ALA A 17 19.76 5.40 2.33
N MET A 18 19.25 4.52 3.18
CA MET A 18 18.58 3.32 2.74
C MET A 18 17.44 3.83 1.85
N ALA A 19 17.54 3.60 0.55
CA ALA A 19 16.44 3.83 -0.35
C ALA A 19 15.26 3.06 0.24
N GLN A 20 14.30 3.77 0.81
CA GLN A 20 13.08 3.16 1.34
C GLN A 20 12.34 2.57 0.16
N ASN A 21 12.45 1.26 -0.02
CA ASN A 21 11.68 0.51 -1.02
C ASN A 21 10.19 0.41 -0.62
N GLY A 22 9.77 1.18 0.39
CA GLY A 22 8.42 1.21 0.89
C GLY A 22 7.47 1.96 -0.05
N ARG A 23 6.20 1.55 -0.01
CA ARG A 23 5.11 2.22 -0.74
C ARG A 23 4.52 3.38 0.05
N TYR A 24 4.69 3.38 1.36
CA TYR A 24 4.11 4.34 2.30
C TYR A 24 5.21 5.14 3.00
N GLY A 25 4.94 6.41 3.27
CA GLY A 25 5.83 7.26 4.07
C GLY A 25 5.73 7.02 5.58
N ILE A 26 4.91 6.06 6.01
CA ILE A 26 4.72 5.64 7.40
C ILE A 26 5.20 4.21 7.53
N LYS A 27 5.96 3.92 8.60
CA LYS A 27 6.60 2.62 8.79
C LYS A 27 5.59 1.50 9.05
N SER A 28 4.66 1.70 9.96
CA SER A 28 3.69 0.70 10.37
C SER A 28 2.41 1.33 10.91
N GLY A 29 1.32 0.59 10.87
CA GLY A 29 0.03 1.04 11.35
C GLY A 29 -1.13 0.21 10.82
N SER A 30 -2.33 0.79 10.89
CA SER A 30 -3.53 0.23 10.30
C SER A 30 -4.35 1.32 9.62
N TYR A 31 -5.14 0.93 8.64
CA TYR A 31 -6.14 1.80 8.05
C TYR A 31 -7.45 1.05 7.80
N LYS A 32 -8.57 1.78 7.91
CA LYS A 32 -9.89 1.26 7.55
C LYS A 32 -10.27 1.76 6.17
N THR A 33 -10.87 0.89 5.38
CA THR A 33 -11.44 1.24 4.08
C THR A 33 -12.91 0.92 4.05
N ALA A 34 -13.67 1.81 3.40
CA ALA A 34 -15.03 1.53 2.96
C ALA A 34 -15.00 1.35 1.43
N MET A 35 -15.50 0.22 0.96
CA MET A 35 -15.68 -0.06 -0.47
C MET A 35 -17.17 -0.02 -0.77
N ASP A 36 -17.56 0.84 -1.70
CA ASP A 36 -18.92 0.86 -2.23
C ASP A 36 -19.00 -0.02 -3.47
N MET A 37 -19.80 -1.07 -3.37
CA MET A 37 -20.13 -1.98 -4.46
C MET A 37 -21.65 -1.96 -4.67
N MET A 38 -22.12 -1.17 -5.62
CA MET A 38 -23.54 -1.10 -5.99
C MET A 38 -24.46 -0.79 -4.80
N GLY A 39 -24.06 0.14 -3.92
CA GLY A 39 -24.84 0.57 -2.75
C GLY A 39 -24.65 -0.30 -1.50
N ASN A 40 -23.77 -1.30 -1.54
CA ASN A 40 -23.35 -2.06 -0.34
C ASN A 40 -21.97 -1.59 0.09
N ALA A 41 -21.86 -1.02 1.28
CA ALA A 41 -20.59 -0.66 1.86
C ALA A 41 -19.96 -1.88 2.53
N ILE A 42 -18.75 -2.24 2.10
CA ILE A 42 -17.92 -3.27 2.74
C ILE A 42 -16.78 -2.56 3.45
N GLU A 43 -16.69 -2.72 4.76
CA GLU A 43 -15.59 -2.18 5.55
C GLU A 43 -14.51 -3.24 5.77
N GLN A 44 -13.27 -2.80 5.69
CA GLN A 44 -12.10 -3.64 5.96
C GLN A 44 -11.08 -2.89 6.78
N THR A 45 -10.36 -3.60 7.64
CA THR A 45 -9.16 -3.08 8.30
C THR A 45 -7.94 -3.76 7.69
N VAL A 46 -7.00 -2.93 7.26
CA VAL A 46 -5.70 -3.38 6.74
C VAL A 46 -4.63 -2.98 7.74
N TYR A 47 -3.82 -3.93 8.14
CA TYR A 47 -2.60 -3.72 8.92
C TYR A 47 -1.42 -3.69 7.97
N PHE A 48 -0.44 -2.82 8.23
CA PHE A 48 0.76 -2.72 7.42
C PHE A 48 2.01 -2.54 8.28
N ASP A 49 3.13 -3.03 7.77
CA ASP A 49 4.45 -2.87 8.36
C ASP A 49 5.51 -2.72 7.27
N ASP A 50 6.71 -2.30 7.67
CA ASP A 50 7.86 -2.13 6.80
C ASP A 50 7.54 -1.23 5.60
N PHE A 51 6.93 -0.05 5.88
CA PHE A 51 6.53 0.95 4.89
C PHE A 51 5.59 0.39 3.80
N GLY A 52 4.71 -0.54 4.15
CA GLY A 52 3.78 -1.19 3.23
C GLY A 52 4.37 -2.35 2.43
N ALA A 53 5.57 -2.83 2.78
CA ALA A 53 6.11 -4.07 2.22
C ALA A 53 5.39 -5.30 2.74
N LYS A 54 4.75 -5.19 3.92
CA LYS A 54 3.88 -6.20 4.51
C LYS A 54 2.51 -5.61 4.73
N GLU A 55 1.49 -6.33 4.32
CA GLU A 55 0.09 -5.99 4.57
C GLU A 55 -0.70 -7.23 4.95
N ALA A 56 -1.66 -7.08 5.83
CA ALA A 56 -2.61 -8.12 6.21
C ALA A 56 -4.01 -7.54 6.37
N THR A 57 -5.00 -8.20 5.80
CA THR A 57 -6.41 -7.87 5.99
C THR A 57 -7.24 -9.13 6.14
N THR A 58 -8.24 -9.08 7.00
CA THR A 58 -9.21 -10.14 7.14
C THR A 58 -10.54 -9.65 6.58
N MET A 59 -11.14 -10.47 5.75
CA MET A 59 -12.43 -10.21 5.14
C MET A 59 -13.36 -11.40 5.35
N ASN A 60 -14.65 -11.13 5.51
CA ASN A 60 -15.67 -12.16 5.55
C ASN A 60 -16.35 -12.23 4.19
N MET A 61 -16.19 -13.35 3.49
CA MET A 61 -16.82 -13.61 2.20
C MET A 61 -17.78 -14.78 2.34
N MET A 62 -19.06 -14.54 2.18
CA MET A 62 -20.12 -15.59 2.25
C MET A 62 -20.07 -16.43 3.54
N GLY A 63 -19.74 -15.79 4.68
CA GLY A 63 -19.63 -16.49 5.97
C GLY A 63 -18.30 -17.21 6.21
N MET A 64 -17.35 -17.13 5.28
CA MET A 64 -15.98 -17.64 5.43
C MET A 64 -15.03 -16.49 5.76
N GLU A 65 -14.26 -16.66 6.83
CA GLU A 65 -13.18 -15.74 7.17
C GLU A 65 -11.95 -16.05 6.32
N MET A 66 -11.59 -15.08 5.48
CA MET A 66 -10.40 -15.13 4.63
C MET A 66 -9.41 -14.08 5.09
N THR A 67 -8.15 -14.45 5.28
CA THR A 67 -7.08 -13.51 5.55
C THR A 67 -6.18 -13.40 4.32
N GLN A 68 -6.04 -12.19 3.81
CA GLN A 68 -5.05 -11.89 2.76
C GLN A 68 -3.80 -11.35 3.44
N ILE A 69 -2.65 -11.93 3.16
CA ILE A 69 -1.34 -11.47 3.62
C ILE A 69 -0.50 -11.18 2.38
N THR A 70 0.08 -9.99 2.32
CA THR A 70 1.05 -9.64 1.28
C THR A 70 2.40 -9.39 1.95
N LYS A 71 3.44 -10.07 1.51
CA LYS A 71 4.82 -9.85 1.95
C LYS A 71 5.81 -10.27 0.88
N ASN A 72 6.91 -9.54 0.79
CA ASN A 72 7.99 -9.83 -0.16
C ASN A 72 7.51 -9.99 -1.62
N GLY A 73 6.52 -9.21 -2.04
CA GLY A 73 5.97 -9.27 -3.38
C GLY A 73 5.07 -10.49 -3.66
N THR A 74 4.74 -11.28 -2.64
CA THR A 74 3.86 -12.44 -2.74
C THR A 74 2.58 -12.19 -1.94
N MET A 75 1.44 -12.58 -2.48
CA MET A 75 0.14 -12.55 -1.82
C MET A 75 -0.27 -13.96 -1.42
N TYR A 76 -0.66 -14.12 -0.16
CA TYR A 76 -1.17 -15.36 0.41
C TYR A 76 -2.64 -15.17 0.79
N LEU A 77 -3.49 -16.03 0.29
CA LEU A 77 -4.89 -16.10 0.68
C LEU A 77 -5.07 -17.28 1.63
N VAL A 78 -5.38 -16.98 2.88
CA VAL A 78 -5.47 -17.96 3.96
C VAL A 78 -6.93 -18.20 4.31
N ASN A 79 -7.39 -19.44 4.19
CA ASN A 79 -8.67 -19.90 4.70
C ASN A 79 -8.43 -20.80 5.92
N LYS A 80 -8.67 -20.23 7.11
CA LYS A 80 -8.47 -20.97 8.37
C LYS A 80 -9.47 -22.11 8.55
N GLY A 81 -10.71 -21.95 8.05
CA GLY A 81 -11.75 -22.95 8.15
C GLY A 81 -11.40 -24.22 7.36
N GLU A 82 -10.86 -24.06 6.16
CA GLU A 82 -10.43 -25.16 5.29
C GLU A 82 -8.97 -25.56 5.50
N LYS A 83 -8.24 -24.88 6.39
CA LYS A 83 -6.81 -25.08 6.61
C LYS A 83 -6.00 -25.03 5.31
N SER A 84 -6.31 -24.05 4.47
CA SER A 84 -5.67 -23.90 3.16
C SER A 84 -4.97 -22.56 3.02
N VAL A 85 -3.87 -22.55 2.27
CA VAL A 85 -3.14 -21.36 1.85
C VAL A 85 -2.96 -21.41 0.35
N GLN A 86 -3.42 -20.38 -0.33
CA GLN A 86 -3.16 -20.19 -1.75
C GLN A 86 -2.13 -19.08 -1.92
N GLU A 87 -1.02 -19.39 -2.57
CA GLU A 87 0.01 -18.43 -2.93
C GLU A 87 -0.23 -17.88 -4.33
N MET A 88 -0.13 -16.57 -4.48
CA MET A 88 -0.30 -15.87 -5.74
C MET A 88 0.78 -14.80 -5.89
N PRO A 89 1.20 -14.46 -7.11
CA PRO A 89 2.04 -13.30 -7.33
C PRO A 89 1.37 -12.05 -6.74
N GLY A 90 2.13 -11.25 -6.02
CA GLY A 90 1.65 -9.95 -5.54
C GLY A 90 1.28 -9.05 -6.72
N ARG A 91 0.28 -8.22 -6.51
CA ARG A 91 -0.11 -7.25 -7.54
C ARG A 91 0.95 -6.15 -7.63
N GLU A 92 1.39 -5.88 -8.84
CA GLU A 92 2.16 -4.67 -9.11
C GLU A 92 1.32 -3.45 -8.75
N SER A 93 1.79 -2.65 -7.82
CA SER A 93 1.13 -1.39 -7.45
C SER A 93 2.05 -0.22 -7.76
N VAL A 94 1.46 0.89 -8.16
CA VAL A 94 2.20 2.14 -8.38
C VAL A 94 2.75 2.62 -7.03
N ASN A 95 4.05 2.91 -6.99
CA ASN A 95 4.66 3.53 -5.82
C ASN A 95 4.56 5.06 -5.96
N PHE A 96 3.58 5.64 -5.30
CA PHE A 96 3.34 7.09 -5.35
C PHE A 96 4.34 7.93 -4.54
N LEU A 97 5.16 7.31 -3.67
CA LEU A 97 6.28 8.02 -3.05
C LEU A 97 7.47 8.19 -4.00
N ASN A 98 7.59 7.29 -4.97
CA ASN A 98 8.68 7.30 -5.94
C ASN A 98 8.13 6.98 -7.33
N LEU A 99 7.47 7.99 -7.94
CA LEU A 99 6.97 7.90 -9.31
C LEU A 99 8.14 8.04 -10.28
N THR A 100 8.51 6.92 -10.90
CA THR A 100 9.52 6.92 -11.97
C THR A 100 8.91 7.28 -13.32
N ASP A 101 9.71 7.80 -14.24
CA ASP A 101 9.27 8.11 -15.61
C ASP A 101 8.66 6.89 -16.29
N GLU A 102 9.23 5.69 -16.04
CA GLU A 102 8.70 4.43 -16.54
C GLU A 102 7.29 4.13 -16.00
N ALA A 103 7.09 4.28 -14.67
CA ALA A 103 5.78 4.06 -14.05
C ALA A 103 4.75 5.07 -14.57
N ILE A 104 5.15 6.34 -14.75
CA ILE A 104 4.30 7.40 -15.29
C ILE A 104 3.88 7.07 -16.72
N ALA A 105 4.83 6.68 -17.58
CA ALA A 105 4.56 6.34 -18.97
C ALA A 105 3.69 5.07 -19.10
N LYS A 106 4.05 3.99 -18.34
CA LYS A 106 3.35 2.70 -18.36
C LYS A 106 1.87 2.84 -17.98
N ASN A 107 1.60 3.62 -16.93
CA ASN A 107 0.26 3.76 -16.37
C ASN A 107 -0.43 5.07 -16.77
N LYS A 108 0.17 5.87 -17.67
CA LYS A 108 -0.32 7.17 -18.14
C LYS A 108 -0.73 8.10 -16.99
N ILE A 109 0.10 8.16 -15.94
CA ILE A 109 -0.19 8.90 -14.71
C ILE A 109 -0.17 10.39 -14.99
N LYS A 110 -1.22 11.10 -14.55
CA LYS A 110 -1.32 12.55 -14.63
C LYS A 110 -1.89 13.10 -13.33
N GLU A 111 -1.23 14.11 -12.77
CA GLU A 111 -1.78 14.85 -11.66
C GLU A 111 -3.03 15.62 -12.11
N ALA A 112 -4.09 15.60 -11.29
CA ALA A 112 -5.39 16.14 -11.62
C ALA A 112 -5.93 17.12 -10.56
N GLY A 113 -5.14 17.45 -9.54
CA GLY A 113 -5.50 18.39 -8.49
C GLY A 113 -5.35 17.82 -7.09
N LYS A 114 -6.12 18.37 -6.14
CA LYS A 114 -6.08 17.99 -4.74
C LYS A 114 -7.48 17.82 -4.17
N GLU A 115 -7.62 16.96 -3.17
CA GLU A 115 -8.81 16.84 -2.32
C GLU A 115 -8.42 16.45 -0.90
N THR A 116 -9.37 16.55 0.03
CA THR A 116 -9.18 16.09 1.41
C THR A 116 -9.93 14.77 1.63
N VAL A 117 -9.22 13.72 2.08
CA VAL A 117 -9.80 12.43 2.42
C VAL A 117 -9.39 12.07 3.86
N ALA A 118 -10.35 11.72 4.71
CA ALA A 118 -10.11 11.41 6.12
C ALA A 118 -9.24 12.46 6.84
N GLY A 119 -9.45 13.75 6.54
CA GLY A 119 -8.70 14.88 7.12
C GLY A 119 -7.25 15.06 6.60
N LYS A 120 -6.85 14.29 5.58
CA LYS A 120 -5.52 14.40 4.96
C LYS A 120 -5.63 15.07 3.58
N GLU A 121 -4.76 16.06 3.29
CA GLU A 121 -4.66 16.64 1.95
C GLU A 121 -3.99 15.63 1.01
N CYS A 122 -4.70 15.26 -0.05
CA CYS A 122 -4.28 14.27 -1.03
C CYS A 122 -4.03 14.92 -2.38
N THR A 123 -3.03 14.45 -3.10
CA THR A 123 -2.86 14.73 -4.53
C THR A 123 -3.66 13.73 -5.33
N ILE A 124 -4.43 14.21 -6.31
CA ILE A 124 -5.25 13.37 -7.19
C ILE A 124 -4.44 13.01 -8.42
N TYR A 125 -4.41 11.71 -8.75
CA TYR A 125 -3.81 11.19 -9.97
C TYR A 125 -4.85 10.46 -10.81
N ASN A 126 -4.90 10.77 -12.11
CA ASN A 126 -5.59 9.94 -13.09
C ASN A 126 -4.59 9.00 -13.71
N LEU A 127 -4.95 7.72 -13.84
CA LEU A 127 -4.09 6.70 -14.43
C LEU A 127 -4.91 5.63 -15.15
N GLU A 128 -4.23 4.87 -15.99
CA GLU A 128 -4.78 3.68 -16.63
C GLU A 128 -4.11 2.44 -16.02
N GLY A 129 -4.90 1.40 -15.77
CA GLY A 129 -4.43 0.11 -15.31
C GLY A 129 -4.99 -1.00 -16.18
N SER A 130 -4.62 -2.24 -15.86
CA SER A 130 -5.20 -3.42 -16.51
C SER A 130 -5.91 -4.28 -15.47
N GLN A 131 -7.13 -4.66 -15.74
CA GLN A 131 -7.91 -5.59 -14.93
C GLN A 131 -8.52 -6.64 -15.86
N MET A 132 -8.22 -7.93 -15.59
CA MET A 132 -8.67 -9.06 -16.43
C MET A 132 -8.38 -8.86 -17.93
N GLY A 133 -7.24 -8.26 -18.27
CA GLY A 133 -6.83 -7.99 -19.65
C GLY A 133 -7.51 -6.79 -20.32
N GLN A 134 -8.39 -6.07 -19.61
CA GLN A 134 -9.02 -4.84 -20.06
C GLN A 134 -8.34 -3.62 -19.45
N THR A 135 -8.23 -2.54 -20.23
CA THR A 135 -7.75 -1.25 -19.72
C THR A 135 -8.86 -0.58 -18.91
N VAL A 136 -8.57 -0.24 -17.66
CA VAL A 136 -9.47 0.47 -16.77
C VAL A 136 -8.91 1.85 -16.44
N LYS A 137 -9.78 2.85 -16.36
CA LYS A 137 -9.42 4.19 -15.91
C LYS A 137 -9.60 4.29 -14.42
N MET A 138 -8.60 4.84 -13.74
CA MET A 138 -8.60 5.00 -12.31
C MET A 138 -8.30 6.44 -11.93
N THR A 139 -8.93 6.90 -10.87
CA THR A 139 -8.57 8.14 -10.17
C THR A 139 -8.16 7.75 -8.76
N VAL A 140 -6.96 8.15 -8.36
CA VAL A 140 -6.40 7.81 -7.04
C VAL A 140 -5.99 9.09 -6.33
N SER A 141 -6.52 9.30 -5.12
CA SER A 141 -6.14 10.40 -4.25
C SER A 141 -5.14 9.89 -3.23
N VAL A 142 -3.94 10.46 -3.24
CA VAL A 142 -2.78 9.93 -2.53
C VAL A 142 -2.31 10.91 -1.47
N TRP A 143 -2.12 10.41 -0.26
CA TRP A 143 -1.45 11.09 0.83
C TRP A 143 -0.26 10.25 1.31
N ASN A 144 0.94 10.82 1.31
CA ASN A 144 2.15 10.16 1.82
C ASN A 144 2.35 8.72 1.29
N GLY A 145 2.08 8.53 -0.01
CA GLY A 145 2.14 7.22 -0.68
C GLY A 145 0.90 6.34 -0.50
N PHE A 146 0.01 6.66 0.45
CA PHE A 146 -1.24 5.91 0.65
C PHE A 146 -2.29 6.28 -0.40
N PRO A 147 -2.90 5.30 -1.06
CA PRO A 147 -4.09 5.51 -1.88
C PRO A 147 -5.31 5.71 -0.96
N MET A 148 -5.54 6.96 -0.55
CA MET A 148 -6.62 7.33 0.38
C MET A 148 -8.01 7.16 -0.21
N LYS A 149 -8.12 7.32 -1.53
CA LYS A 149 -9.36 7.05 -2.27
C LYS A 149 -8.99 6.56 -3.66
N THR A 150 -9.67 5.53 -4.10
CA THR A 150 -9.52 4.97 -5.44
C THR A 150 -10.88 4.82 -6.08
N VAL A 151 -11.05 5.41 -7.26
CA VAL A 151 -12.24 5.24 -8.10
C VAL A 151 -11.80 4.50 -9.35
N ILE A 152 -12.41 3.35 -9.60
CA ILE A 152 -12.18 2.54 -10.80
C ILE A 152 -13.42 2.62 -11.66
N ASN A 153 -13.28 3.13 -12.89
CA ASN A 153 -14.36 3.16 -13.85
C ASN A 153 -14.17 2.01 -14.85
N SER A 154 -15.13 1.12 -14.91
CA SER A 154 -15.14 -0.02 -15.82
C SER A 154 -16.49 -0.10 -16.53
N ASP A 155 -16.58 -0.96 -17.55
CA ASP A 155 -17.84 -1.25 -18.25
C ASP A 155 -18.92 -1.85 -17.32
N PHE A 156 -18.51 -2.40 -16.16
CA PHE A 156 -19.41 -2.96 -15.13
C PHE A 156 -19.83 -1.96 -14.08
N GLY A 157 -19.44 -0.68 -14.19
CA GLY A 157 -19.75 0.39 -13.26
C GLY A 157 -18.52 0.99 -12.58
N ALA A 158 -18.77 1.94 -11.68
CA ALA A 158 -17.74 2.57 -10.88
C ALA A 158 -17.65 1.89 -9.50
N PHE A 159 -16.42 1.56 -9.11
CA PHE A 159 -16.11 1.04 -7.78
C PHE A 159 -15.28 2.08 -7.04
N THR A 160 -15.72 2.43 -5.84
CA THR A 160 -15.00 3.40 -5.02
C THR A 160 -14.54 2.73 -3.73
N THR A 161 -13.25 2.86 -3.43
CA THR A 161 -12.67 2.50 -2.14
C THR A 161 -12.14 3.75 -1.49
N THR A 162 -12.52 4.01 -0.24
CA THR A 162 -12.10 5.19 0.50
C THR A 162 -11.52 4.78 1.85
N VAL A 163 -10.36 5.32 2.20
CA VAL A 163 -9.81 5.21 3.56
C VAL A 163 -10.62 6.13 4.47
N THR A 164 -11.20 5.58 5.52
CA THR A 164 -12.02 6.31 6.49
C THR A 164 -11.23 6.69 7.74
N GLU A 165 -10.21 5.89 8.07
CA GLU A 165 -9.38 6.08 9.25
C GLU A 165 -7.98 5.55 8.97
N ILE A 166 -6.95 6.21 9.51
CA ILE A 166 -5.57 5.74 9.48
C ILE A 166 -4.93 5.96 10.85
N ASN A 167 -4.33 4.89 11.39
CA ASN A 167 -3.67 4.87 12.68
C ASN A 167 -2.21 4.48 12.50
N GLU A 168 -1.32 5.38 12.92
CA GLU A 168 0.12 5.16 12.89
C GLU A 168 0.56 4.49 14.20
N GLY A 169 1.43 3.52 14.13
CA GLY A 169 1.99 2.86 15.31
C GLY A 169 2.42 1.43 15.05
N PRO A 170 3.03 0.79 16.05
CA PRO A 170 3.45 -0.60 15.92
C PRO A 170 2.24 -1.53 15.79
N VAL A 171 2.40 -2.56 14.98
CA VAL A 171 1.41 -3.63 14.78
C VAL A 171 2.02 -4.98 15.15
N ASP A 172 1.16 -5.93 15.53
CA ASP A 172 1.62 -7.27 15.88
C ASP A 172 2.20 -7.98 14.65
N ALA A 173 3.45 -8.40 14.75
CA ALA A 173 4.14 -9.12 13.68
C ALA A 173 3.46 -10.44 13.31
N ALA A 174 2.73 -11.05 14.24
CA ALA A 174 1.97 -12.28 14.02
C ALA A 174 0.89 -12.13 12.93
N LEU A 175 0.40 -10.90 12.68
CA LEU A 175 -0.58 -10.62 11.62
C LEU A 175 -0.05 -10.94 10.21
N PHE A 176 1.27 -10.91 10.03
CA PHE A 176 1.93 -11.15 8.74
C PHE A 176 2.51 -12.57 8.62
N GLU A 177 2.22 -13.44 9.59
CA GLU A 177 2.67 -14.82 9.55
C GLU A 177 1.73 -15.69 8.70
N VAL A 178 2.29 -16.37 7.71
CA VAL A 178 1.55 -17.34 6.90
C VAL A 178 1.50 -18.67 7.64
N PRO A 179 0.31 -19.15 8.04
CA PRO A 179 0.20 -20.40 8.78
C PRO A 179 0.64 -21.59 7.93
N LYS A 180 1.20 -22.59 8.60
CA LYS A 180 1.48 -23.90 8.01
C LYS A 180 0.43 -24.86 8.56
N PHE A 181 -0.36 -25.41 7.69
CA PHE A 181 -1.39 -26.41 8.02
C PHE A 181 -0.91 -27.81 7.76
#